data_f4f3c2e0d1558ecfe2c1c0fabf34f513
#
_entry.id   f4f3c2e0d1558ecfe2c1c0fabf34f513
#
_cell.length_a   1.000
_cell.length_b   1.000
_cell.length_c   1.000
_cell.angle_alpha   90.00
_cell.angle_beta   90.00
_cell.angle_gamma   90.00
#
_symmetry.space_group_name_H-M   'P 1'
#
loop_
_entity.id
_entity.type
_entity.pdbx_description
1 polymer ?
#
loop_
_entity_poly.entity_id
_entity_poly.type
_entity_poly.pdbx_seq_one_letter_code
_entity_poly.pdbx_strand_id
1 'polypeptide(L)'
;EAMKLRGVKDAECINLFDPHLSSGNHSGENQENHSGENQEQFEGGFDTILLLMNGTGIAGKIEHLPALFQRLKALLNPGGQILIDSSDLKYIYENEDGSFDINLNGAYYGEVDYQMIYKDVKGDRFDWLYVDFPLLKSIAETCGLHGELVEEGEHYDYLARIFQA
;
A
#
# COMPACT_ATOMS: atom_id res chain seq x y z
N GLU A 1 -7.14 12.71 -13.78
CA GLU A 1 -7.20 13.88 -14.71
C GLU A 1 -5.80 14.36 -15.13
N ALA A 2 -4.85 14.59 -14.20
CA ALA A 2 -3.48 15.05 -14.51
C ALA A 2 -2.71 14.10 -15.44
N MET A 3 -2.85 12.80 -15.29
CA MET A 3 -2.22 11.79 -16.15
C MET A 3 -2.73 11.88 -17.58
N LYS A 4 -4.05 12.02 -17.76
CA LYS A 4 -4.68 12.17 -19.09
C LYS A 4 -4.23 13.47 -19.78
N LEU A 5 -4.11 14.58 -19.02
CA LEU A 5 -3.58 15.84 -19.51
C LEU A 5 -2.10 15.77 -19.95
N ARG A 6 -1.34 14.81 -19.38
CA ARG A 6 0.06 14.52 -19.74
C ARG A 6 0.22 13.46 -20.83
N GLY A 7 -0.89 13.01 -21.45
CA GLY A 7 -0.87 12.08 -22.56
C GLY A 7 -0.79 10.60 -22.16
N VAL A 8 -1.00 10.28 -20.89
CA VAL A 8 -1.15 8.86 -20.46
C VAL A 8 -2.50 8.37 -20.93
N LYS A 9 -2.51 7.37 -21.83
CA LYS A 9 -3.72 6.89 -22.49
C LYS A 9 -4.56 5.99 -21.59
N ASP A 10 -3.89 5.13 -20.82
CA ASP A 10 -4.50 4.07 -20.01
C ASP A 10 -4.39 4.44 -18.52
N ALA A 11 -5.09 5.51 -18.12
CA ALA A 11 -5.12 5.97 -16.73
C ALA A 11 -6.54 5.88 -16.19
N GLU A 12 -6.73 5.03 -15.21
CA GLU A 12 -7.98 4.88 -14.47
C GLU A 12 -7.80 5.26 -13.00
N CYS A 13 -8.87 5.73 -12.37
CA CYS A 13 -8.92 5.99 -10.95
C CYS A 13 -9.89 4.96 -10.34
N ILE A 14 -9.32 3.94 -9.73
CA ILE A 14 -10.09 2.80 -9.19
C ILE A 14 -9.75 2.67 -7.70
N ASN A 15 -10.74 2.30 -6.90
CA ASN A 15 -10.49 1.94 -5.51
C ASN A 15 -9.77 0.59 -5.48
N LEU A 16 -8.62 0.52 -4.80
CA LEU A 16 -7.83 -0.70 -4.65
C LEU A 16 -8.65 -1.87 -4.10
N PHE A 17 -9.62 -1.59 -3.23
CA PHE A 17 -10.48 -2.60 -2.61
C PHE A 17 -11.80 -2.84 -3.38
N ASP A 18 -11.93 -2.27 -4.59
CA ASP A 18 -13.09 -2.57 -5.45
C ASP A 18 -13.08 -4.07 -5.81
N PRO A 19 -14.16 -4.82 -5.55
CA PRO A 19 -14.23 -6.24 -5.87
C PRO A 19 -14.18 -6.52 -7.39
N HIS A 20 -14.51 -5.54 -8.24
CA HIS A 20 -14.42 -5.66 -9.69
C HIS A 20 -12.98 -5.52 -10.22
N LEU A 21 -12.06 -4.98 -9.42
CA LEU A 21 -10.63 -5.01 -9.73
C LEU A 21 -10.10 -6.41 -9.39
N SER A 22 -10.09 -7.32 -10.34
CA SER A 22 -9.57 -8.70 -10.17
C SER A 22 -8.50 -9.00 -11.22
N SER A 23 -7.52 -9.82 -10.83
CA SER A 23 -6.66 -10.49 -11.81
C SER A 23 -7.52 -11.52 -12.55
N GLY A 24 -7.71 -11.34 -13.86
CA GLY A 24 -8.58 -12.17 -14.66
C GLY A 24 -8.19 -13.65 -14.64
N ASN A 25 -8.93 -14.43 -13.89
CA ASN A 25 -9.12 -15.85 -14.06
C ASN A 25 -10.61 -16.12 -13.94
N HIS A 26 -11.38 -15.81 -14.99
CA HIS A 26 -12.72 -16.37 -15.16
C HIS A 26 -12.81 -17.08 -16.49
N SER A 27 -12.63 -18.40 -16.43
CA SER A 27 -13.24 -19.34 -17.36
C SER A 27 -14.73 -19.09 -17.37
N GLY A 28 -15.26 -18.83 -18.56
CA GLY A 28 -16.60 -18.34 -18.81
C GLY A 28 -17.72 -19.10 -18.12
N GLU A 29 -18.67 -18.32 -17.62
CA GLU A 29 -20.08 -18.67 -17.69
C GLU A 29 -20.88 -17.37 -17.85
N ASN A 30 -21.68 -17.36 -18.93
CA ASN A 30 -22.59 -16.30 -19.30
C ASN A 30 -23.60 -16.01 -18.17
N GLN A 31 -23.68 -14.77 -17.72
CA GLN A 31 -24.94 -14.21 -17.25
C GLN A 31 -25.15 -12.84 -17.88
N GLU A 32 -26.11 -12.84 -18.82
CA GLU A 32 -26.73 -11.62 -19.33
C GLU A 32 -27.48 -10.95 -18.19
N ASN A 33 -27.21 -9.66 -17.92
CA ASN A 33 -28.22 -8.61 -17.89
C ASN A 33 -27.77 -7.30 -17.24
N HIS A 34 -27.94 -6.27 -18.02
CA HIS A 34 -28.41 -4.93 -17.76
C HIS A 34 -27.45 -3.78 -17.50
N SER A 35 -27.54 -2.90 -18.50
CA SER A 35 -27.44 -1.43 -18.51
C SER A 35 -26.05 -0.80 -18.30
N GLY A 36 -25.41 -0.56 -19.41
CA GLY A 36 -25.00 0.76 -19.87
C GLY A 36 -24.00 1.55 -19.01
N GLU A 37 -22.78 1.10 -18.95
CA GLU A 37 -21.55 1.90 -19.08
C GLU A 37 -20.46 0.89 -19.34
N ASN A 38 -19.68 1.06 -20.42
CA ASN A 38 -18.59 0.19 -20.78
C ASN A 38 -17.49 0.31 -19.72
N GLN A 39 -17.61 -0.45 -18.63
CA GLN A 39 -16.48 -0.77 -17.76
C GLN A 39 -15.74 -1.90 -18.45
N GLU A 40 -14.64 -1.57 -19.14
CA GLU A 40 -13.68 -2.55 -19.58
C GLU A 40 -13.19 -3.27 -18.33
N GLN A 41 -13.61 -4.53 -18.17
CA GLN A 41 -13.14 -5.41 -17.12
C GLN A 41 -11.62 -5.59 -17.33
N PHE A 42 -10.83 -5.22 -16.35
CA PHE A 42 -9.38 -5.46 -16.39
C PHE A 42 -9.16 -6.98 -16.35
N GLU A 43 -8.80 -7.55 -17.51
CA GLU A 43 -8.44 -8.96 -17.66
C GLU A 43 -6.94 -9.12 -17.52
N GLY A 44 -6.47 -9.58 -16.37
CA GLY A 44 -5.07 -9.89 -16.10
C GLY A 44 -4.59 -9.37 -14.74
N GLY A 45 -3.47 -9.92 -14.28
CA GLY A 45 -2.77 -9.42 -13.09
C GLY A 45 -1.67 -8.42 -13.45
N PHE A 46 -1.04 -7.87 -12.42
CA PHE A 46 0.10 -6.97 -12.57
C PHE A 46 1.41 -7.73 -12.34
N ASP A 47 2.41 -7.48 -13.18
CA ASP A 47 3.77 -7.99 -12.93
C ASP A 47 4.50 -7.18 -11.87
N THR A 48 4.17 -5.89 -11.77
CA THR A 48 4.72 -5.00 -10.74
C THR A 48 3.66 -4.02 -10.27
N ILE A 49 3.46 -3.96 -8.96
CA ILE A 49 2.63 -2.95 -8.29
C ILE A 49 3.56 -1.98 -7.56
N LEU A 50 3.34 -0.69 -7.75
CA LEU A 50 4.12 0.36 -7.10
C LEU A 50 3.29 1.04 -6.00
N LEU A 51 3.74 0.95 -4.75
CA LEU A 51 3.22 1.68 -3.61
C LEU A 51 4.31 2.64 -3.11
N LEU A 52 4.40 3.80 -3.74
CA LEU A 52 5.46 4.78 -3.50
C LEU A 52 4.93 6.01 -2.77
N MET A 53 5.84 6.82 -2.20
CA MET A 53 5.58 7.98 -1.34
C MET A 53 4.97 7.58 0.00
N ASN A 54 5.64 6.71 0.70
CA ASN A 54 5.18 6.04 1.91
C ASN A 54 3.92 5.19 1.64
N GLY A 55 4.07 4.24 0.72
CA GLY A 55 2.96 3.41 0.21
C GLY A 55 2.26 2.56 1.27
N THR A 56 2.92 2.27 2.40
CA THR A 56 2.30 1.61 3.55
C THR A 56 1.19 2.43 4.18
N GLY A 57 1.21 3.76 4.00
CA GLY A 57 0.22 4.69 4.52
C GLY A 57 -1.21 4.40 4.11
N ILE A 58 -1.42 3.75 2.95
CA ILE A 58 -2.76 3.37 2.48
C ILE A 58 -3.47 2.37 3.42
N ALA A 59 -2.72 1.62 4.24
CA ALA A 59 -3.28 0.73 5.26
C ALA A 59 -3.86 1.53 6.45
N GLY A 60 -3.38 2.76 6.69
CA GLY A 60 -3.78 3.59 7.81
C GLY A 60 -3.24 3.09 9.15
N LYS A 61 -3.51 1.82 9.49
CA LYS A 61 -3.10 1.17 10.74
C LYS A 61 -2.43 -0.17 10.48
N ILE A 62 -1.58 -0.57 11.44
CA ILE A 62 -0.83 -1.83 11.33
C ILE A 62 -1.74 -3.06 11.21
N GLU A 63 -2.88 -3.06 11.88
CA GLU A 63 -3.86 -4.15 11.84
C GLU A 63 -4.47 -4.38 10.46
N HIS A 64 -4.47 -3.35 9.58
CA HIS A 64 -4.99 -3.43 8.22
C HIS A 64 -3.96 -3.86 7.18
N LEU A 65 -2.67 -3.83 7.54
CA LEU A 65 -1.58 -4.18 6.60
C LEU A 65 -1.69 -5.61 6.05
N PRO A 66 -2.09 -6.64 6.83
CA PRO A 66 -2.34 -7.97 6.27
C PRO A 66 -3.43 -7.99 5.19
N ALA A 67 -4.53 -7.26 5.40
CA ALA A 67 -5.61 -7.17 4.40
C ALA A 67 -5.14 -6.48 3.11
N LEU A 68 -4.32 -5.43 3.23
CA LEU A 68 -3.67 -4.78 2.10
C LEU A 68 -2.80 -5.78 1.33
N PHE A 69 -1.92 -6.53 2.00
CA PHE A 69 -1.07 -7.52 1.35
C PHE A 69 -1.85 -8.64 0.68
N GLN A 70 -2.90 -9.15 1.31
CA GLN A 70 -3.75 -10.16 0.67
C GLN A 70 -4.42 -9.62 -0.60
N ARG A 71 -4.86 -8.37 -0.56
CA ARG A 71 -5.44 -7.71 -1.74
C ARG A 71 -4.44 -7.54 -2.86
N LEU A 72 -3.24 -7.02 -2.56
CA LEU A 72 -2.17 -6.83 -3.53
C LEU A 72 -1.72 -8.17 -4.13
N LYS A 73 -1.58 -9.20 -3.27
CA LYS A 73 -1.26 -10.57 -3.70
C LYS A 73 -2.25 -11.11 -4.73
N ALA A 74 -3.54 -10.87 -4.52
CA ALA A 74 -4.60 -11.30 -5.44
C ALA A 74 -4.56 -10.57 -6.79
N LEU A 75 -3.90 -9.42 -6.86
CA LEU A 75 -3.74 -8.62 -8.09
C LEU A 75 -2.45 -8.93 -8.85
N LEU A 76 -1.52 -9.68 -8.25
CA LEU A 76 -0.25 -10.02 -8.90
C LEU A 76 -0.42 -11.21 -9.85
N ASN A 77 0.28 -11.13 -10.97
CA ASN A 77 0.59 -12.29 -11.80
C ASN A 77 1.51 -13.27 -11.07
N PRO A 78 1.55 -14.56 -11.45
CA PRO A 78 2.57 -15.48 -10.97
C PRO A 78 3.98 -14.92 -11.25
N GLY A 79 4.81 -14.84 -10.20
CA GLY A 79 6.14 -14.23 -10.26
C GLY A 79 6.15 -12.70 -10.22
N GLY A 80 4.99 -12.06 -10.05
CA GLY A 80 4.88 -10.62 -9.90
C GLY A 80 5.42 -10.11 -8.54
N GLN A 81 5.60 -8.80 -8.45
CA GLN A 81 6.19 -8.13 -7.29
C GLN A 81 5.47 -6.83 -6.91
N ILE A 82 5.64 -6.43 -5.68
CA ILE A 82 5.24 -5.13 -5.14
C ILE A 82 6.52 -4.39 -4.76
N LEU A 83 6.70 -3.17 -5.24
CA LEU A 83 7.71 -2.25 -4.75
C LEU A 83 7.01 -1.24 -3.83
N ILE A 84 7.43 -1.22 -2.58
CA ILE A 84 6.79 -0.43 -1.53
C ILE A 84 7.86 0.29 -0.73
N ASP A 85 7.63 1.57 -0.47
CA ASP A 85 8.48 2.35 0.43
C ASP A 85 7.75 2.69 1.73
N SER A 86 8.53 2.90 2.77
CA SER A 86 8.09 3.43 4.05
C SER A 86 9.28 4.02 4.80
N SER A 87 9.02 4.47 6.03
CA SER A 87 10.05 5.01 6.92
C SER A 87 9.88 4.44 8.33
N ASP A 88 11.00 4.24 9.03
CA ASP A 88 10.99 3.91 10.45
C ASP A 88 10.96 5.20 11.28
N LEU A 89 9.83 5.48 11.93
CA LEU A 89 9.65 6.69 12.72
C LEU A 89 10.25 6.62 14.13
N LYS A 90 11.00 5.57 14.47
CA LYS A 90 11.57 5.43 15.82
C LYS A 90 12.44 6.63 16.24
N TYR A 91 13.07 7.31 15.26
CA TYR A 91 13.92 8.48 15.54
C TYR A 91 13.18 9.64 16.22
N ILE A 92 11.85 9.73 16.06
CA ILE A 92 11.01 10.76 16.72
C ILE A 92 10.99 10.55 18.23
N TYR A 93 11.22 9.32 18.68
CA TYR A 93 11.19 8.89 20.08
C TYR A 93 12.58 8.70 20.69
N GLU A 94 13.64 9.11 19.97
CA GLU A 94 15.02 9.02 20.41
C GLU A 94 15.38 10.16 21.37
N ASN A 95 15.95 9.79 22.51
CA ASN A 95 16.44 10.73 23.52
C ASN A 95 17.90 11.13 23.21
N GLU A 96 18.38 12.19 23.86
CA GLU A 96 19.77 12.68 23.73
C GLU A 96 20.84 11.63 24.08
N ASP A 97 20.50 10.64 24.89
CA ASP A 97 21.38 9.55 25.30
C ASP A 97 21.31 8.31 24.36
N GLY A 98 20.52 8.38 23.28
CA GLY A 98 20.34 7.29 22.32
C GLY A 98 19.34 6.22 22.77
N SER A 99 18.63 6.42 23.88
CA SER A 99 17.49 5.58 24.27
C SER A 99 16.22 5.99 23.55
N PHE A 100 15.19 5.12 23.56
CA PHE A 100 13.93 5.37 22.87
C PHE A 100 12.74 5.29 23.85
N ASP A 101 11.89 6.31 23.87
CA ASP A 101 10.68 6.36 24.66
C ASP A 101 9.46 5.90 23.83
N ILE A 102 9.37 4.60 23.54
CA ILE A 102 8.27 4.00 22.77
C ILE A 102 7.31 3.30 23.72
N ASN A 103 6.02 3.67 23.69
CA ASN A 103 4.99 2.99 24.45
C ASN A 103 4.60 1.64 23.83
N LEU A 104 5.16 0.56 24.33
CA LEU A 104 4.90 -0.79 23.84
C LEU A 104 3.47 -1.32 24.15
N ASN A 105 2.70 -0.66 25.01
CA ASN A 105 1.32 -1.04 25.34
C ASN A 105 0.28 -0.19 24.57
N GLY A 106 0.72 0.71 23.74
CA GLY A 106 -0.12 1.59 22.93
C GLY A 106 -0.30 1.09 21.50
N ALA A 107 -0.78 1.99 20.63
CA ALA A 107 -0.75 1.79 19.18
C ALA A 107 0.71 1.66 18.70
N TYR A 108 0.89 1.06 17.54
CA TYR A 108 2.21 1.00 16.92
C TYR A 108 2.74 2.42 16.65
N TYR A 109 4.01 2.67 16.97
CA TYR A 109 4.59 4.01 16.96
C TYR A 109 4.62 4.69 15.57
N GLY A 110 4.43 3.94 14.52
CA GLY A 110 4.33 4.44 13.15
C GLY A 110 2.90 4.76 12.68
N GLU A 111 1.88 4.60 13.55
CA GLU A 111 0.51 5.03 13.25
C GLU A 111 0.35 6.52 13.54
N VAL A 112 0.05 7.31 12.52
CA VAL A 112 -0.05 8.76 12.60
C VAL A 112 -1.44 9.22 12.17
N ASP A 113 -2.06 10.08 12.99
CA ASP A 113 -3.33 10.76 12.66
C ASP A 113 -3.02 12.12 12.01
N TYR A 114 -3.37 12.26 10.74
CA TYR A 114 -3.17 13.46 9.95
C TYR A 114 -4.44 14.27 9.75
N GLN A 115 -4.27 15.57 9.66
CA GLN A 115 -5.29 16.48 9.17
C GLN A 115 -4.65 17.54 8.26
N MET A 116 -5.11 17.60 7.02
CA MET A 116 -4.64 18.61 6.08
C MET A 116 -5.38 19.94 6.29
N ILE A 117 -4.63 21.02 6.42
CA ILE A 117 -5.18 22.38 6.54
C ILE A 117 -4.49 23.25 5.50
N TYR A 118 -5.28 23.89 4.64
CA TYR A 118 -4.80 24.86 3.68
C TYR A 118 -5.62 26.15 3.78
N LYS A 119 -5.01 27.20 4.26
CA LYS A 119 -5.69 28.49 4.60
C LYS A 119 -6.86 28.23 5.54
N ASP A 120 -8.08 28.56 5.12
CA ASP A 120 -9.32 28.38 5.88
C ASP A 120 -10.01 27.02 5.62
N VAL A 121 -9.47 26.22 4.70
CA VAL A 121 -10.02 24.90 4.38
C VAL A 121 -9.35 23.85 5.26
N LYS A 122 -10.18 23.14 6.02
CA LYS A 122 -9.78 22.05 6.90
C LYS A 122 -10.37 20.75 6.38
N GLY A 123 -9.51 19.82 5.99
CA GLY A 123 -9.91 18.47 5.56
C GLY A 123 -10.29 17.57 6.72
N ASP A 124 -10.82 16.40 6.42
CA ASP A 124 -11.07 15.36 7.39
C ASP A 124 -9.76 14.79 7.95
N ARG A 125 -9.83 14.22 9.14
CA ARG A 125 -8.73 13.45 9.72
C ARG A 125 -8.64 12.10 9.03
N PHE A 126 -7.42 11.57 8.89
CA PHE A 126 -7.17 10.25 8.36
C PHE A 126 -5.93 9.63 9.00
N ASP A 127 -5.98 8.30 9.17
CA ASP A 127 -4.84 7.52 9.66
C ASP A 127 -3.85 7.29 8.52
N TRP A 128 -2.56 7.31 8.85
CA TRP A 128 -1.46 7.04 7.91
C TRP A 128 -0.40 6.18 8.58
N LEU A 129 -0.04 5.07 7.97
CA LEU A 129 0.90 4.12 8.54
C LEU A 129 2.31 4.31 7.97
N TYR A 130 3.26 4.48 8.87
CA TYR A 130 4.68 4.27 8.64
C TYR A 130 5.08 2.95 9.30
N VAL A 131 5.91 2.13 8.68
CA VAL A 131 6.28 0.85 9.26
C VAL A 131 7.76 0.56 9.02
N ASP A 132 8.47 0.07 10.04
CA ASP A 132 9.84 -0.39 9.89
C ASP A 132 9.93 -1.65 9.03
N PHE A 133 11.05 -1.84 8.33
CA PHE A 133 11.21 -2.95 7.40
C PHE A 133 11.12 -4.33 8.07
N PRO A 134 11.70 -4.60 9.25
CA PRO A 134 11.55 -5.88 9.94
C PRO A 134 10.10 -6.26 10.18
N LEU A 135 9.25 -5.32 10.64
CA LEU A 135 7.84 -5.57 10.88
C LEU A 135 7.07 -5.73 9.57
N LEU A 136 7.33 -4.88 8.56
CA LEU A 136 6.75 -5.01 7.22
C LEU A 136 6.99 -6.41 6.65
N LYS A 137 8.24 -6.86 6.68
CA LYS A 137 8.66 -8.18 6.22
C LYS A 137 7.93 -9.29 6.98
N SER A 138 7.91 -9.23 8.30
CA SER A 138 7.24 -10.23 9.15
C SER A 138 5.76 -10.36 8.79
N ILE A 139 5.05 -9.23 8.59
CA ILE A 139 3.64 -9.24 8.22
C ILE A 139 3.44 -9.80 6.80
N ALA A 140 4.30 -9.43 5.84
CA ALA A 140 4.25 -9.98 4.50
C ALA A 140 4.42 -11.51 4.51
N GLU A 141 5.35 -12.04 5.32
CA GLU A 141 5.59 -13.48 5.47
C GLU A 141 4.35 -14.21 6.05
N THR A 142 3.63 -13.63 7.00
CA THR A 142 2.35 -14.19 7.49
C THR A 142 1.27 -14.26 6.42
N CYS A 143 1.38 -13.40 5.37
CA CYS A 143 0.49 -13.40 4.22
C CYS A 143 0.94 -14.35 3.09
N GLY A 144 2.04 -15.10 3.30
CA GLY A 144 2.63 -15.99 2.30
C GLY A 144 3.30 -15.23 1.16
N LEU A 145 3.96 -14.12 1.50
CA LEU A 145 4.80 -13.31 0.63
C LEU A 145 6.23 -13.29 1.20
N HIS A 146 7.21 -12.92 0.40
CA HIS A 146 8.58 -12.71 0.83
C HIS A 146 8.91 -11.22 0.76
N GLY A 147 9.72 -10.74 1.71
CA GLY A 147 10.17 -9.35 1.77
C GLY A 147 11.70 -9.25 1.65
N GLU A 148 12.17 -8.42 0.73
CA GLU A 148 13.57 -8.07 0.54
C GLU A 148 13.73 -6.56 0.66
N LEU A 149 14.77 -6.12 1.36
CA LEU A 149 15.19 -4.73 1.39
C LEU A 149 15.96 -4.44 0.09
N VAL A 150 15.48 -3.50 -0.70
CA VAL A 150 16.11 -3.09 -1.96
C VAL A 150 17.12 -2.00 -1.71
N GLU A 151 16.72 -0.97 -0.95
CA GLU A 151 17.53 0.22 -0.67
C GLU A 151 17.15 0.80 0.68
N GLU A 152 18.11 1.32 1.42
CA GLU A 152 17.92 2.16 2.59
C GLU A 152 18.27 3.60 2.22
N GLY A 153 17.36 4.53 2.51
CA GLY A 153 17.59 5.95 2.29
C GLY A 153 18.38 6.60 3.43
N GLU A 154 18.71 7.86 3.25
CA GLU A 154 19.53 8.62 4.22
C GLU A 154 18.77 9.00 5.50
N HIS A 155 17.43 8.98 5.49
CA HIS A 155 16.57 9.50 6.55
C HIS A 155 15.56 8.47 7.06
N TYR A 156 16.01 7.26 7.40
CA TYR A 156 15.18 6.17 7.93
C TYR A 156 14.10 5.66 6.97
N ASP A 157 14.08 6.14 5.74
CA ASP A 157 13.27 5.64 4.65
C ASP A 157 13.92 4.43 3.98
N TYR A 158 13.11 3.60 3.37
CA TYR A 158 13.58 2.42 2.65
C TYR A 158 12.65 2.07 1.50
N LEU A 159 13.19 1.34 0.52
CA LEU A 159 12.45 0.67 -0.52
C LEU A 159 12.52 -0.84 -0.31
N ALA A 160 11.38 -1.50 -0.29
CA ALA A 160 11.28 -2.94 -0.18
C ALA A 160 10.63 -3.55 -1.42
N ARG A 161 11.00 -4.80 -1.70
CA ARG A 161 10.38 -5.67 -2.67
C ARG A 161 9.61 -6.76 -1.94
N ILE A 162 8.31 -6.89 -2.24
CA ILE A 162 7.44 -7.93 -1.70
C ILE A 162 6.95 -8.79 -2.86
N PHE A 163 7.07 -10.12 -2.77
CA PHE A 163 6.78 -11.02 -3.89
C PHE A 163 6.35 -12.41 -3.43
N GLN A 164 5.82 -13.21 -4.36
CA GLN A 164 5.56 -14.62 -4.15
C GLN A 164 6.79 -15.44 -4.54
N ALA A 165 7.12 -16.50 -3.79
CA ALA A 165 8.19 -17.43 -4.14
C ALA A 165 7.77 -18.37 -5.26
#